data_1efe8f702225304ac948ef3d19b11460
#
_entry.id   1efe8f702225304ac948ef3d19b11460
#
_cell.length_a   1.000
_cell.length_b   1.000
_cell.length_c   1.000
_cell.angle_alpha   90.00
_cell.angle_beta   90.00
_cell.angle_gamma   90.00
#
_symmetry.space_group_name_H-M   'P 1'
#
loop_
_entity.id
_entity.type
_entity.pdbx_description
1 polymer ?
#
loop_
_entity_poly.entity_id
_entity_poly.type
_entity_poly.pdbx_seq_one_letter_code
_entity_poly.pdbx_strand_id
1 'polypeptide(L)'
;MKTDTQRDYEARILRVLVHIQTHLGHALDLDELAAIAHFSPYHFHRVFRGMVGEPVIEHVRRLRLERAAHQLKATDSSVTQIAFDAG
;
A
#
# COMPACT_ATOMS: atom_id res chain seq x y z
N MET A 1 -25.63 -8.61 3.27
CA MET A 1 -24.81 -9.78 2.87
C MET A 1 -23.95 -9.40 1.67
N LYS A 2 -22.68 -9.76 1.68
CA LYS A 2 -21.78 -9.44 0.56
C LYS A 2 -22.00 -10.40 -0.59
N THR A 3 -21.94 -9.88 -1.82
CA THR A 3 -22.00 -10.70 -3.02
C THR A 3 -20.69 -11.44 -3.23
N ASP A 4 -20.69 -12.48 -4.08
CA ASP A 4 -19.46 -13.19 -4.44
C ASP A 4 -18.45 -12.27 -5.14
N THR A 5 -18.95 -11.32 -5.95
CA THR A 5 -18.10 -10.33 -6.61
C THR A 5 -17.39 -9.44 -5.58
N GLN A 6 -18.12 -8.98 -4.56
CA GLN A 6 -17.53 -8.16 -3.50
C GLN A 6 -16.46 -8.92 -2.72
N ARG A 7 -16.73 -10.19 -2.40
CA ARG A 7 -15.74 -11.05 -1.71
C ARG A 7 -14.49 -11.25 -2.55
N ASP A 8 -14.66 -11.46 -3.85
CA ASP A 8 -13.55 -11.63 -4.77
C ASP A 8 -12.70 -10.37 -4.84
N TYR A 9 -13.32 -9.20 -4.95
CA TYR A 9 -12.63 -7.92 -4.98
C TYR A 9 -11.89 -7.64 -3.67
N GLU A 10 -12.52 -7.94 -2.55
CA GLU A 10 -11.88 -7.79 -1.24
C GLU A 10 -10.62 -8.67 -1.13
N ALA A 11 -10.70 -9.91 -1.58
CA ALA A 11 -9.55 -10.81 -1.54
C ALA A 11 -8.40 -10.31 -2.42
N ARG A 12 -8.73 -9.77 -3.61
CA ARG A 12 -7.73 -9.21 -4.52
C ARG A 12 -7.05 -7.98 -3.91
N ILE A 13 -7.84 -7.07 -3.33
CA ILE A 13 -7.28 -5.87 -2.69
C ILE A 13 -6.48 -6.23 -1.46
N LEU A 14 -6.92 -7.23 -0.69
CA LEU A 14 -6.16 -7.68 0.47
C LEU A 14 -4.77 -8.17 0.09
N ARG A 15 -4.64 -8.90 -1.02
CA ARG A 15 -3.33 -9.34 -1.52
C ARG A 15 -2.41 -8.15 -1.80
N VAL A 16 -2.96 -7.09 -2.40
CA VAL A 16 -2.20 -5.86 -2.66
C VAL A 16 -1.78 -5.19 -1.36
N LEU A 17 -2.69 -5.08 -0.40
CA LEU A 17 -2.38 -4.46 0.89
C LEU A 17 -1.24 -5.18 1.61
N VAL A 18 -1.26 -6.51 1.60
CA VAL A 18 -0.19 -7.32 2.20
C VAL A 18 1.12 -7.12 1.44
N HIS A 19 1.06 -7.13 0.11
CA HIS A 19 2.26 -6.91 -0.72
C HIS A 19 2.89 -5.56 -0.43
N ILE A 20 2.08 -4.50 -0.33
CA ILE A 20 2.57 -3.16 -0.01
C ILE A 20 3.30 -3.16 1.34
N GLN A 21 2.68 -3.73 2.37
CA GLN A 21 3.28 -3.75 3.70
C GLN A 21 4.60 -4.50 3.75
N THR A 22 4.72 -5.57 2.99
CA THR A 22 5.94 -6.37 2.99
C THR A 22 7.03 -5.81 2.07
N HIS A 23 6.73 -4.79 1.26
CA HIS A 23 7.66 -4.24 0.28
C HIS A 23 7.82 -2.73 0.39
N LEU A 24 7.56 -2.14 1.57
CA LEU A 24 7.64 -0.69 1.76
C LEU A 24 9.03 -0.12 1.51
N GLY A 25 10.07 -0.92 1.76
CA GLY A 25 11.45 -0.50 1.52
C GLY A 25 11.90 -0.60 0.06
N HIS A 26 11.02 -1.04 -0.83
CA HIS A 26 11.32 -1.23 -2.25
C HIS A 26 10.48 -0.29 -3.11
N ALA A 27 10.89 -0.11 -4.36
CA ALA A 27 10.06 0.62 -5.31
C ALA A 27 8.76 -0.15 -5.55
N LEU A 28 7.64 0.56 -5.54
CA LEU A 28 6.31 -0.02 -5.78
C LEU A 28 5.75 0.56 -7.07
N ASP A 29 5.48 -0.32 -8.03
CA ASP A 29 4.95 0.04 -9.34
C ASP A 29 3.45 -0.20 -9.37
N LEU A 30 2.66 0.82 -9.75
CA LEU A 30 1.20 0.74 -9.81
C LEU A 30 0.72 -0.35 -10.76
N ASP A 31 1.38 -0.51 -11.91
CA ASP A 31 1.01 -1.55 -12.86
C ASP A 31 1.22 -2.95 -12.30
N GLU A 32 2.30 -3.13 -11.55
CA GLU A 32 2.59 -4.40 -10.89
C GLU A 32 1.56 -4.70 -9.80
N LEU A 33 1.17 -3.69 -9.02
CA LEU A 33 0.13 -3.86 -7.99
C LEU A 33 -1.21 -4.22 -8.63
N ALA A 34 -1.56 -3.57 -9.74
CA ALA A 34 -2.78 -3.90 -10.49
C ALA A 34 -2.75 -5.36 -10.97
N ALA A 35 -1.61 -5.82 -11.44
CA ALA A 35 -1.43 -7.20 -11.90
C ALA A 35 -1.62 -8.19 -10.74
N ILE A 36 -1.12 -7.88 -9.56
CA ILE A 36 -1.31 -8.71 -8.36
C ILE A 36 -2.80 -8.86 -8.05
N ALA A 37 -3.58 -7.80 -8.24
CA ALA A 37 -5.02 -7.82 -8.02
C ALA A 37 -5.81 -8.39 -9.19
N HIS A 38 -5.15 -8.71 -10.30
CA HIS A 38 -5.78 -9.16 -11.55
C HIS A 38 -6.79 -8.14 -12.11
N PHE A 39 -6.43 -6.86 -12.00
CA PHE A 39 -7.18 -5.76 -12.59
C PHE A 39 -6.33 -5.03 -13.62
N SER A 40 -6.99 -4.35 -14.58
CA SER A 40 -6.29 -3.34 -15.38
C SER A 40 -5.87 -2.18 -14.46
N PRO A 41 -4.84 -1.40 -14.81
CA PRO A 41 -4.40 -0.29 -13.96
C PRO A 41 -5.51 0.71 -13.64
N TYR A 42 -6.34 1.06 -14.60
CA TYR A 42 -7.45 2.00 -14.38
C TYR A 42 -8.49 1.41 -13.42
N HIS A 43 -8.90 0.17 -13.64
CA HIS A 43 -9.89 -0.50 -12.81
C HIS A 43 -9.34 -0.72 -11.39
N PHE A 44 -8.08 -1.10 -11.29
CA PHE A 44 -7.41 -1.24 -10.00
C PHE A 44 -7.46 0.05 -9.19
N HIS A 45 -7.13 1.16 -9.82
CA HIS A 45 -7.13 2.45 -9.13
C HIS A 45 -8.51 2.77 -8.56
N ARG A 46 -9.56 2.57 -9.33
CA ARG A 46 -10.93 2.82 -8.90
C ARG A 46 -11.36 1.88 -7.77
N VAL A 47 -11.09 0.60 -7.90
CA VAL A 47 -11.49 -0.40 -6.88
C VAL A 47 -10.72 -0.15 -5.59
N PHE A 48 -9.42 0.08 -5.67
CA PHE A 48 -8.60 0.35 -4.50
C PHE A 48 -9.11 1.57 -3.74
N ARG A 49 -9.30 2.68 -4.44
CA ARG A 49 -9.78 3.91 -3.81
C ARG A 49 -11.17 3.73 -3.19
N GLY A 50 -12.05 3.02 -3.88
CA GLY A 50 -13.41 2.77 -3.38
C GLY A 50 -13.43 1.90 -2.14
N MET A 51 -12.56 0.90 -2.06
CA MET A 51 -12.56 -0.05 -0.94
C MET A 51 -11.69 0.40 0.23
N VAL A 52 -10.55 1.02 -0.05
CA VAL A 52 -9.59 1.43 0.99
C VAL A 52 -9.86 2.84 1.49
N GLY A 53 -10.49 3.68 0.66
CA GLY A 53 -10.83 5.04 1.03
C GLY A 53 -9.79 6.10 0.69
N GLU A 54 -8.67 5.69 0.07
CA GLU A 54 -7.62 6.61 -0.36
C GLU A 54 -6.93 6.05 -1.60
N PRO A 55 -6.33 6.91 -2.46
CA PRO A 55 -5.55 6.42 -3.59
C PRO A 55 -4.36 5.59 -3.11
N VAL A 56 -3.92 4.62 -3.92
CA VAL A 56 -2.84 3.72 -3.54
C VAL A 56 -1.54 4.49 -3.22
N ILE A 57 -1.25 5.55 -3.94
CA ILE A 57 -0.05 6.36 -3.72
C ILE A 57 -0.06 7.02 -2.33
N GLU A 58 -1.22 7.52 -1.89
CA GLU A 58 -1.39 8.10 -0.57
C GLU A 58 -1.29 7.05 0.53
N HIS A 59 -1.84 5.87 0.25
CA HIS A 59 -1.76 4.73 1.17
C HIS A 59 -0.29 4.34 1.42
N VAL A 60 0.49 4.20 0.36
CA VAL A 60 1.92 3.87 0.45
C VAL A 60 2.68 4.96 1.21
N ARG A 61 2.42 6.22 0.87
CA ARG A 61 3.07 7.36 1.54
C ARG A 61 2.81 7.34 3.04
N ARG A 62 1.56 7.14 3.42
CA ARG A 62 1.17 7.11 4.84
C ARG A 62 1.87 5.98 5.59
N LEU A 63 1.91 4.78 5.00
CA LEU A 63 2.59 3.65 5.63
C LEU A 63 4.09 3.88 5.78
N ARG A 64 4.72 4.52 4.79
CA ARG A 64 6.14 4.86 4.86
C ARG A 64 6.43 5.88 5.95
N LEU A 65 5.54 6.87 6.12
CA LEU A 65 5.67 7.86 7.19
C LEU A 65 5.48 7.23 8.57
N GLU A 66 4.51 6.33 8.70
CA GLU A 66 4.29 5.59 9.95
C GLU A 66 5.51 4.73 10.30
N ARG A 67 6.11 4.07 9.30
CA ARG A 67 7.33 3.29 9.48
C ARG A 67 8.49 4.16 9.95
N ALA A 68 8.67 5.34 9.34
CA ALA A 68 9.71 6.29 9.72
C ALA A 68 9.50 6.78 11.16
N ALA A 69 8.25 7.10 11.53
CA ALA A 69 7.94 7.52 12.89
C ALA A 69 8.22 6.42 13.91
N HIS A 70 7.91 5.18 13.56
CA HIS A 70 8.20 4.03 14.42
C HIS A 70 9.70 3.84 14.61
N GLN A 71 10.49 3.96 13.55
CA GLN A 71 11.94 3.87 13.61
C GLN A 71 12.52 4.98 14.49
N LEU A 72 11.97 6.19 14.41
CA LEU A 72 12.41 7.31 15.24
C LEU A 72 12.18 7.03 16.73
N LYS A 73 11.09 6.40 17.08
CA LYS A 73 10.81 6.02 18.48
C LYS A 73 11.69 4.88 18.97
N ALA A 74 12.03 3.95 18.07
CA ALA A 74 12.80 2.76 18.43
C ALA A 74 14.31 3.01 18.49
N THR A 75 14.80 4.06 17.82
CA THR A 75 16.23 4.37 17.72
C THR A 75 16.45 5.87 17.91
N ASP A 76 17.69 6.25 18.19
CA ASP A 76 18.11 7.66 18.26
C ASP A 76 18.60 8.20 16.91
N SER A 77 18.23 7.56 15.82
CA SER A 77 18.62 7.99 14.48
C SER A 77 18.02 9.35 14.14
N SER A 78 18.71 10.13 13.30
CA SER A 78 18.20 11.42 12.87
C SER A 78 16.94 11.24 12.01
N VAL A 79 16.06 12.26 12.05
CA VAL A 79 14.84 12.26 11.24
C VAL A 79 15.16 12.16 9.76
N THR A 80 16.20 12.87 9.30
CA THR A 80 16.61 12.87 7.91
C THR A 80 17.05 11.47 7.46
N GLN A 81 17.84 10.78 8.26
CA GLN A 81 18.30 9.44 7.94
C GLN A 81 17.15 8.45 7.90
N ILE A 82 16.23 8.50 8.87
CA ILE A 82 15.08 7.61 8.92
C ILE A 82 14.17 7.82 7.72
N ALA A 83 13.90 9.07 7.35
CA ALA A 83 13.07 9.39 6.20
C ALA A 83 13.69 8.85 4.89
N PHE A 84 15.02 8.93 4.77
CA PHE A 84 15.73 8.40 3.61
C PHE A 84 15.62 6.87 3.55
N ASP A 85 15.82 6.19 4.68
CA ASP A 85 15.77 4.73 4.76
C ASP A 85 14.35 4.19 4.55
N ALA A 86 13.32 4.95 4.92
CA ALA A 86 11.93 4.53 4.76
C ALA A 86 11.45 4.64 3.31
N GLY A 87 12.20 5.28 2.48
CA GLY A 87 11.89 5.40 1.07
C GLY A 87 11.06 6.59 0.74
#